data_789284d376ca52d653aa4bdbb4ed6f35
#
_entry.id   789284d376ca52d653aa4bdbb4ed6f35
#
_cell.length_a   1.000
_cell.length_b   1.000
_cell.length_c   1.000
_cell.angle_alpha   90.00
_cell.angle_beta   90.00
_cell.angle_gamma   90.00
#
_symmetry.space_group_name_H-M   'P 1'
#
loop_
_entity.id
_entity.type
_entity.pdbx_description
1 polymer ?
#
loop_
_entity_poly.entity_id
_entity_poly.type
_entity_poly.pdbx_seq_one_letter_code
_entity_poly.pdbx_strand_id
1 'polypeptide(L)'
;FRPNQNYLKYFPNAELPISDYRSTRSSCLRAGAFIVMRKIIKDYKLEEILGMYFKDRDLGLFLDLAVYSIITEDNASQYYPDYAYNHPLFIQNMKIYSDSTVSAFLQSVTEDQNAGFLNEWNGSRNHHEKNIYPTIPQTKTARLVMSRS
;
A
#
# COMPACT_ATOMS: atom_id res chain seq x y z
N PHE A 1 -23.25 18.13 12.98
CA PHE A 1 -24.60 17.82 13.53
C PHE A 1 -25.49 17.39 12.38
N ARG A 2 -26.03 16.18 12.41
CA ARG A 2 -26.93 15.66 11.39
C ARG A 2 -28.31 15.53 12.03
N PRO A 3 -29.29 16.37 11.68
CA PRO A 3 -30.63 16.25 12.23
C PRO A 3 -31.21 14.89 11.86
N ASN A 4 -31.90 14.25 12.80
CA ASN A 4 -32.57 13.00 12.52
C ASN A 4 -33.84 13.24 11.68
N GLN A 5 -34.40 12.18 11.09
CA GLN A 5 -35.58 12.28 10.22
C GLN A 5 -36.81 12.93 10.88
N ASN A 6 -36.88 12.90 12.21
CA ASN A 6 -37.97 13.50 12.96
C ASN A 6 -37.81 15.02 13.12
N TYR A 7 -36.60 15.58 12.96
CA TYR A 7 -36.39 17.02 13.10
C TYR A 7 -37.21 17.83 12.13
N LEU A 8 -37.26 17.47 10.86
CA LEU A 8 -38.06 18.14 9.84
C LEU A 8 -39.57 17.98 10.06
N LYS A 9 -40.00 16.93 10.76
CA LYS A 9 -41.39 16.72 11.11
C LYS A 9 -41.90 17.75 12.13
N TYR A 10 -41.03 18.16 13.05
CA TYR A 10 -41.35 19.15 14.09
C TYR A 10 -41.00 20.58 13.65
N PHE A 11 -40.08 20.74 12.72
CA PHE A 11 -39.61 22.02 12.21
C PHE A 11 -39.60 22.04 10.68
N PRO A 12 -40.78 22.07 10.02
CA PRO A 12 -40.89 21.90 8.58
C PRO A 12 -40.22 23.04 7.76
N ASN A 13 -40.06 24.20 8.38
CA ASN A 13 -39.42 25.37 7.74
C ASN A 13 -37.97 25.59 8.17
N ALA A 14 -37.35 24.61 8.86
CA ALA A 14 -35.97 24.75 9.26
C ALA A 14 -35.05 24.64 8.05
N GLU A 15 -34.28 25.69 7.79
CA GLU A 15 -33.16 25.64 6.87
C GLU A 15 -32.09 24.69 7.43
N LEU A 16 -32.01 23.53 6.83
CA LEU A 16 -30.91 22.60 7.18
C LEU A 16 -29.61 23.23 6.68
N PRO A 17 -28.57 23.29 7.54
CA PRO A 17 -27.27 23.70 7.05
C PRO A 17 -26.87 22.75 5.92
N ILE A 18 -26.63 23.30 4.74
CA ILE A 18 -26.08 22.55 3.60
C ILE A 18 -24.70 22.10 4.06
N SER A 19 -24.68 20.90 4.63
CA SER A 19 -23.42 20.29 4.93
C SER A 19 -22.85 19.81 3.60
N ASP A 20 -21.96 20.60 3.06
CA ASP A 20 -21.07 20.17 1.99
C ASP A 20 -20.14 19.09 2.59
N TYR A 21 -20.72 17.90 2.84
CA TYR A 21 -19.98 16.70 3.29
C TYR A 21 -19.24 16.09 2.09
N ARG A 22 -18.54 16.90 1.36
CA ARG A 22 -17.31 16.40 0.78
C ARG A 22 -16.41 16.21 2.00
N SER A 23 -16.18 14.98 2.39
CA SER A 23 -15.12 14.67 3.35
C SER A 23 -13.83 15.16 2.74
N THR A 24 -13.57 16.45 2.97
CA THR A 24 -12.31 17.05 2.58
C THR A 24 -11.28 16.35 3.46
N ARG A 25 -10.34 15.69 2.79
CA ARG A 25 -9.17 15.12 3.44
C ARG A 25 -8.62 16.14 4.43
N SER A 26 -8.15 15.68 5.59
CA SER A 26 -7.51 16.55 6.57
C SER A 26 -6.49 17.46 5.89
N SER A 27 -6.55 18.76 6.16
CA SER A 27 -5.56 19.71 5.67
C SER A 27 -4.19 19.53 6.32
N CYS A 28 -4.11 18.77 7.42
CA CYS A 28 -2.88 18.51 8.16
C CYS A 28 -2.49 17.04 7.99
N LEU A 29 -1.54 16.77 7.08
CA LEU A 29 -1.03 15.43 6.83
C LEU A 29 0.26 15.17 7.60
N ARG A 30 0.42 13.95 8.10
CA ARG A 30 1.66 13.50 8.77
C ARG A 30 2.70 13.11 7.72
N ALA A 31 3.50 14.08 7.29
CA ALA A 31 4.40 13.92 6.14
C ALA A 31 5.83 13.46 6.51
N GLY A 32 6.23 13.49 7.79
CA GLY A 32 7.64 13.25 8.17
C GLY A 32 8.19 11.93 7.67
N ALA A 33 7.54 10.83 8.02
CA ALA A 33 7.96 9.49 7.60
C ALA A 33 7.84 9.30 6.07
N PHE A 34 6.82 9.86 5.44
CA PHE A 34 6.64 9.83 4.00
C PHE A 34 7.84 10.44 3.24
N ILE A 35 8.37 11.56 3.72
CA ILE A 35 9.52 12.22 3.07
C ILE A 35 10.76 11.31 3.12
N VAL A 36 11.00 10.67 4.27
CA VAL A 36 12.11 9.73 4.44
C VAL A 36 11.94 8.51 3.51
N MET A 37 10.75 7.91 3.53
CA MET A 37 10.45 6.74 2.71
C MET A 37 10.52 7.05 1.22
N ARG A 38 10.02 8.21 0.79
CA ARG A 38 10.14 8.68 -0.60
C ARG A 38 11.60 8.82 -1.03
N LYS A 39 12.46 9.30 -0.15
CA LYS A 39 13.90 9.37 -0.44
C LYS A 39 14.49 7.98 -0.62
N ILE A 40 14.20 7.05 0.29
CA ILE A 40 14.67 5.66 0.22
C ILE A 40 14.20 5.00 -1.08
N ILE A 41 12.92 5.09 -1.40
CA ILE A 41 12.32 4.53 -2.63
C ILE A 41 13.05 5.05 -3.88
N LYS A 42 13.35 6.36 -3.90
CA LYS A 42 14.09 6.98 -5.00
C LYS A 42 15.55 6.56 -5.06
N ASP A 43 16.25 6.58 -3.93
CA ASP A 43 17.69 6.25 -3.85
C ASP A 43 17.95 4.79 -4.27
N TYR A 44 17.02 3.90 -3.96
CA TYR A 44 17.08 2.49 -4.31
C TYR A 44 16.34 2.13 -5.61
N LYS A 45 15.78 3.11 -6.33
CA LYS A 45 15.04 2.93 -7.59
C LYS A 45 13.91 1.90 -7.51
N LEU A 46 13.25 1.82 -6.36
CA LEU A 46 12.20 0.82 -6.12
C LEU A 46 11.00 0.99 -7.06
N GLU A 47 10.66 2.23 -7.43
CA GLU A 47 9.58 2.49 -8.40
C GLU A 47 9.91 1.90 -9.78
N GLU A 48 11.17 1.98 -10.23
CA GLU A 48 11.60 1.44 -11.52
C GLU A 48 11.52 -0.10 -11.52
N ILE A 49 12.02 -0.74 -10.45
CA ILE A 49 12.03 -2.20 -10.32
C ILE A 49 10.61 -2.75 -10.16
N LEU A 50 9.81 -2.16 -9.27
CA LEU A 50 8.42 -2.59 -9.04
C LEU A 50 7.53 -2.31 -10.25
N GLY A 51 7.80 -1.23 -11.00
CA GLY A 51 7.06 -0.87 -12.22
C GLY A 51 7.17 -1.90 -13.34
N MET A 52 8.14 -2.83 -13.29
CA MET A 52 8.22 -3.97 -14.22
C MET A 52 7.12 -5.01 -13.95
N TYR A 53 6.61 -5.08 -12.72
CA TYR A 53 5.68 -6.11 -12.26
C TYR A 53 4.29 -5.57 -11.94
N PHE A 54 4.18 -4.28 -11.59
CA PHE A 54 2.94 -3.62 -11.20
C PHE A 54 2.68 -2.42 -12.11
N LYS A 55 1.42 -2.24 -12.51
CA LYS A 55 0.98 -1.06 -13.25
C LYS A 55 0.72 0.11 -12.30
N ASP A 56 0.69 1.32 -12.84
CA ASP A 56 0.64 2.60 -12.11
C ASP A 56 -0.21 2.63 -10.84
N ARG A 57 -1.45 2.16 -10.93
CA ARG A 57 -2.35 2.13 -9.77
C ARG A 57 -1.89 1.16 -8.69
N ASP A 58 -1.50 -0.02 -9.13
CA ASP A 58 -1.14 -1.13 -8.24
C ASP A 58 0.26 -0.89 -7.65
N LEU A 59 1.16 -0.26 -8.40
CA LEU A 59 2.45 0.19 -7.93
C LEU A 59 2.31 1.22 -6.79
N GLY A 60 1.49 2.25 -6.99
CA GLY A 60 1.25 3.26 -5.96
C GLY A 60 0.65 2.65 -4.70
N LEU A 61 -0.35 1.76 -4.84
CA LEU A 61 -0.96 1.07 -3.71
C LEU A 61 0.04 0.14 -2.99
N PHE A 62 0.88 -0.58 -3.73
CA PHE A 62 1.93 -1.42 -3.14
C PHE A 62 2.91 -0.61 -2.28
N LEU A 63 3.39 0.53 -2.81
CA LEU A 63 4.29 1.42 -2.07
C LEU A 63 3.61 2.01 -0.83
N ASP A 64 2.35 2.41 -0.94
CA ASP A 64 1.59 2.92 0.20
C ASP A 64 1.41 1.88 1.29
N LEU A 65 1.10 0.64 0.93
CA LEU A 65 0.95 -0.46 1.89
C LEU A 65 2.28 -0.83 2.54
N ALA A 66 3.38 -0.84 1.78
CA ALA A 66 4.71 -1.09 2.34
C ALA A 66 5.10 0.00 3.36
N VAL A 67 4.85 1.27 3.02
CA VAL A 67 5.12 2.39 3.92
C VAL A 67 4.19 2.37 5.14
N TYR A 68 2.90 2.07 4.93
CA TYR A 68 1.94 1.87 6.02
C TYR A 68 2.43 0.81 7.01
N SER A 69 2.79 -0.37 6.51
CA SER A 69 3.28 -1.46 7.35
C SER A 69 4.54 -1.10 8.15
N ILE A 70 5.48 -0.37 7.55
CA ILE A 70 6.70 0.06 8.23
C ILE A 70 6.42 1.11 9.30
N ILE A 71 5.54 2.07 9.03
CA ILE A 71 5.28 3.21 9.94
C ILE A 71 4.40 2.80 11.12
N THR A 72 3.43 1.94 10.87
CA THR A 72 2.45 1.54 11.90
C THR A 72 2.84 0.26 12.63
N GLU A 73 3.87 -0.47 12.14
CA GLU A 73 4.21 -1.81 12.59
C GLU A 73 3.01 -2.78 12.50
N ASP A 74 2.06 -2.46 11.60
CA ASP A 74 0.82 -3.20 11.37
C ASP A 74 0.67 -3.52 9.88
N ASN A 75 0.05 -4.65 9.58
CA ASN A 75 -0.22 -5.09 8.21
C ASN A 75 -1.71 -5.37 7.95
N ALA A 76 -2.56 -5.08 8.92
CA ALA A 76 -3.99 -5.32 8.79
C ALA A 76 -4.63 -4.31 7.82
N SER A 77 -5.11 -4.79 6.69
CA SER A 77 -5.71 -3.97 5.62
C SER A 77 -6.89 -3.10 6.09
N GLN A 78 -7.57 -3.52 7.15
CA GLN A 78 -8.72 -2.79 7.72
C GLN A 78 -8.37 -1.41 8.27
N TYR A 79 -7.14 -1.19 8.73
CA TYR A 79 -6.69 0.10 9.29
C TYR A 79 -6.00 1.00 8.25
N TYR A 80 -5.73 0.46 7.05
CA TYR A 80 -5.12 1.24 5.99
C TYR A 80 -5.93 2.49 5.59
N PRO A 81 -7.27 2.47 5.49
CA PRO A 81 -8.03 3.66 5.15
C PRO A 81 -7.83 4.83 6.13
N ASP A 82 -7.75 4.55 7.42
CA ASP A 82 -7.51 5.56 8.46
C ASP A 82 -6.10 6.14 8.36
N TYR A 83 -5.11 5.29 8.10
CA TYR A 83 -3.75 5.72 7.81
C TYR A 83 -3.71 6.60 6.56
N ALA A 84 -4.29 6.14 5.46
CA ALA A 84 -4.31 6.83 4.18
C ALA A 84 -5.01 8.19 4.25
N TYR A 85 -5.99 8.36 5.13
CA TYR A 85 -6.68 9.63 5.36
C TYR A 85 -5.74 10.70 5.94
N ASN A 86 -4.79 10.31 6.78
CA ASN A 86 -3.95 11.20 7.56
C ASN A 86 -2.52 11.36 7.00
N HIS A 87 -2.14 10.62 5.97
CA HIS A 87 -0.80 10.61 5.42
C HIS A 87 -0.77 10.93 3.91
N PRO A 88 0.32 11.52 3.40
CA PRO A 88 0.55 11.59 1.96
C PRO A 88 0.68 10.18 1.38
N LEU A 89 0.25 10.00 0.13
CA LEU A 89 0.26 8.71 -0.56
C LEU A 89 1.08 8.79 -1.85
N PHE A 90 1.65 7.66 -2.26
CA PHE A 90 2.31 7.48 -3.55
C PHE A 90 1.31 7.31 -4.69
N ILE A 91 0.11 6.81 -4.37
CA ILE A 91 -0.93 6.62 -5.37
C ILE A 91 -1.38 7.94 -5.97
N GLN A 92 -1.64 7.93 -7.29
CA GLN A 92 -2.10 9.11 -8.01
C GLN A 92 -3.39 9.69 -7.40
N ASN A 93 -3.45 11.03 -7.38
CA ASN A 93 -4.56 11.79 -6.80
C ASN A 93 -4.84 11.45 -5.33
N MET A 94 -3.90 10.81 -4.64
CA MET A 94 -4.02 10.44 -3.23
C MET A 94 -5.33 9.70 -2.93
N LYS A 95 -5.76 8.80 -3.80
CA LYS A 95 -7.02 8.06 -3.68
C LYS A 95 -6.95 7.08 -2.52
N ILE A 96 -7.92 7.15 -1.62
CA ILE A 96 -8.05 6.21 -0.50
C ILE A 96 -8.86 5.00 -0.97
N TYR A 97 -8.30 3.81 -0.79
CA TYR A 97 -8.98 2.55 -1.07
C TYR A 97 -9.55 1.93 0.19
N SER A 98 -10.65 1.22 0.03
CA SER A 98 -11.26 0.45 1.12
C SER A 98 -10.40 -0.79 1.45
N ASP A 99 -10.59 -1.33 2.64
CA ASP A 99 -9.97 -2.57 3.11
C ASP A 99 -10.23 -3.76 2.17
N SER A 100 -11.45 -3.87 1.64
CA SER A 100 -11.80 -4.90 0.66
C SER A 100 -11.01 -4.79 -0.64
N THR A 101 -10.78 -3.55 -1.12
CA THR A 101 -9.95 -3.31 -2.31
C THR A 101 -8.49 -3.65 -2.05
N VAL A 102 -7.98 -3.27 -0.87
CA VAL A 102 -6.63 -3.61 -0.44
C VAL A 102 -6.44 -5.12 -0.33
N SER A 103 -7.38 -5.82 0.30
CA SER A 103 -7.35 -7.27 0.44
C SER A 103 -7.38 -7.99 -0.91
N ALA A 104 -8.23 -7.53 -1.84
CA ALA A 104 -8.29 -8.08 -3.19
C ALA A 104 -6.97 -7.84 -3.96
N PHE A 105 -6.36 -6.67 -3.80
CA PHE A 105 -5.05 -6.38 -4.38
C PHE A 105 -3.97 -7.32 -3.82
N LEU A 106 -3.87 -7.48 -2.51
CA LEU A 106 -2.87 -8.35 -1.89
C LEU A 106 -3.03 -9.80 -2.32
N GLN A 107 -4.26 -10.29 -2.50
CA GLN A 107 -4.54 -11.63 -3.03
C GLN A 107 -4.18 -11.79 -4.52
N SER A 108 -4.12 -10.69 -5.27
CA SER A 108 -3.75 -10.72 -6.69
C SER A 108 -2.25 -10.75 -6.94
N VAL A 109 -1.43 -10.48 -5.92
CA VAL A 109 0.04 -10.53 -6.02
C VAL A 109 0.49 -11.97 -6.13
N THR A 110 1.23 -12.28 -7.21
CA THR A 110 1.68 -13.64 -7.50
C THR A 110 3.09 -13.91 -6.97
N GLU A 111 3.40 -15.20 -6.75
CA GLU A 111 4.76 -15.62 -6.38
C GLU A 111 5.79 -15.26 -7.46
N ASP A 112 5.41 -15.31 -8.73
CA ASP A 112 6.29 -14.93 -9.85
C ASP A 112 6.66 -13.44 -9.80
N GLN A 113 5.72 -12.56 -9.45
CA GLN A 113 5.99 -11.14 -9.26
C GLN A 113 6.96 -10.92 -8.08
N ASN A 114 6.77 -11.62 -6.98
CA ASN A 114 7.64 -11.55 -5.82
C ASN A 114 9.07 -12.04 -6.14
N ALA A 115 9.16 -13.21 -6.79
CA ALA A 115 10.44 -13.78 -7.20
C ALA A 115 11.16 -12.89 -8.22
N GLY A 116 10.42 -12.35 -9.19
CA GLY A 116 10.94 -11.43 -10.19
C GLY A 116 11.50 -10.16 -9.54
N PHE A 117 10.75 -9.52 -8.66
CA PHE A 117 11.20 -8.35 -7.91
C PHE A 117 12.49 -8.63 -7.12
N LEU A 118 12.54 -9.74 -6.37
CA LEU A 118 13.73 -10.10 -5.59
C LEU A 118 14.95 -10.35 -6.46
N ASN A 119 14.78 -10.96 -7.63
CA ASN A 119 15.87 -11.19 -8.58
C ASN A 119 16.43 -9.86 -9.12
N GLU A 120 15.55 -8.95 -9.57
CA GLU A 120 15.97 -7.63 -10.04
C GLU A 120 16.61 -6.79 -8.93
N TRP A 121 16.03 -6.83 -7.74
CA TRP A 121 16.57 -6.17 -6.57
C TRP A 121 17.99 -6.64 -6.25
N ASN A 122 18.22 -7.95 -6.22
CA ASN A 122 19.53 -8.54 -5.98
C ASN A 122 20.53 -8.27 -7.10
N GLY A 123 20.05 -8.23 -8.36
CA GLY A 123 20.86 -7.91 -9.53
C GLY A 123 21.30 -6.44 -9.60
N SER A 124 20.44 -5.53 -9.15
CA SER A 124 20.71 -4.09 -9.17
C SER A 124 21.69 -3.64 -8.07
N ARG A 125 21.90 -4.45 -7.03
CA ARG A 125 22.85 -4.14 -5.97
C ARG A 125 24.27 -4.43 -6.42
N ASN A 126 25.13 -3.42 -6.35
CA ASN A 126 26.55 -3.57 -6.60
C ASN A 126 27.17 -4.63 -5.68
N HIS A 127 28.06 -5.44 -6.21
CA HIS A 127 28.73 -6.53 -5.53
C HIS A 127 29.43 -6.17 -4.20
N HIS A 128 29.61 -4.89 -3.90
CA HIS A 128 30.23 -4.41 -2.66
C HIS A 128 29.32 -4.54 -1.41
N GLU A 129 28.01 -4.68 -1.58
CA GLU A 129 27.07 -4.82 -0.47
C GLU A 129 26.65 -6.29 -0.19
N LYS A 130 27.25 -7.25 -0.87
CA LYS A 130 26.91 -8.69 -0.76
C LYS A 130 27.07 -9.30 0.64
N ASN A 131 27.70 -8.61 1.57
CA ASN A 131 28.01 -9.15 2.89
C ASN A 131 26.96 -8.88 3.97
N ILE A 132 25.86 -8.20 3.66
CA ILE A 132 24.90 -7.76 4.69
C ILE A 132 23.66 -8.66 4.78
N TYR A 133 23.32 -9.41 3.73
CA TYR A 133 22.16 -10.30 3.76
C TYR A 133 22.56 -11.75 3.41
N PRO A 134 22.25 -12.71 4.28
CA PRO A 134 22.42 -14.12 3.93
C PRO A 134 21.57 -14.42 2.69
N THR A 135 22.21 -14.94 1.66
CA THR A 135 21.54 -15.47 0.48
C THR A 135 20.52 -16.50 0.95
N ILE A 136 19.22 -16.24 0.72
CA ILE A 136 18.18 -17.25 0.95
C ILE A 136 18.55 -18.43 0.03
N PRO A 137 18.89 -19.63 0.57
CA PRO A 137 19.21 -20.75 -0.29
C PRO A 137 17.97 -21.08 -1.12
N GLN A 138 18.13 -21.05 -2.45
CA GLN A 138 17.09 -21.59 -3.33
C GLN A 138 16.90 -23.07 -2.95
N THR A 139 15.79 -23.36 -2.29
CA THR A 139 15.36 -24.74 -2.05
C THR A 139 15.15 -25.37 -3.40
N LYS A 140 16.14 -26.19 -3.81
CA LYS A 140 15.96 -27.11 -4.94
C LYS A 140 14.71 -27.92 -4.64
N THR A 141 13.66 -27.71 -5.42
CA THR A 141 12.47 -28.55 -5.40
C THR A 141 12.92 -29.96 -5.68
N ALA A 142 13.03 -30.80 -4.64
CA ALA A 142 13.30 -32.20 -4.79
C ALA A 142 12.09 -32.82 -5.49
N ARG A 143 12.26 -33.10 -6.78
CA ARG A 143 11.32 -33.88 -7.56
C ARG A 143 11.33 -35.27 -6.96
N LEU A 144 10.33 -35.60 -6.17
CA LEU A 144 10.07 -36.97 -5.71
C LEU A 144 9.61 -37.77 -6.92
N VAL A 145 10.55 -38.49 -7.51
CA VAL A 145 10.23 -39.53 -8.51
C VAL A 145 9.67 -40.71 -7.74
N MET A 146 8.36 -40.84 -7.70
CA MET A 146 7.74 -42.11 -7.32
C MET A 146 7.92 -43.09 -8.47
N SER A 147 8.90 -44.02 -8.33
CA SER A 147 8.95 -45.24 -9.11
C SER A 147 7.85 -46.16 -8.60
N ARG A 148 6.87 -46.44 -9.44
CA ARG A 148 5.95 -47.57 -9.26
C ARG A 148 6.68 -48.84 -9.68
N SER A 149 6.82 -49.77 -8.74
CA SER A 149 6.99 -51.21 -9.01
C SER A 149 5.63 -51.88 -8.98
#